data_e7dce2619f26d4f35a2595324b4b3196
#
_entry.id   e7dce2619f26d4f35a2595324b4b3196
#
_cell.length_a   1.000
_cell.length_b   1.000
_cell.length_c   1.000
_cell.angle_alpha   90.00
_cell.angle_beta   90.00
_cell.angle_gamma   90.00
#
_symmetry.space_group_name_H-M   'P 1'
#
loop_
_entity.id
_entity.type
_entity.pdbx_description
1 polymer ?
#
loop_
_entity_poly.entity_id
_entity_poly.type
_entity_poly.pdbx_seq_one_letter_code
_entity_poly.pdbx_strand_id
1 'polypeptide(L)'
;MEAASARLFQFHVQPISTAPQTLPEWNLNAAGIKALYFRDPDGHPLELIYFPPGKGDPRWHQGQGKRDGPFLGIDHTAIAVADTERSLRFYRDVLGFRMVGESLNYGAEQDHLNHVFGSKVRITSLRSPSGPGIEFLEYLTPRDGRPSPTDTKANDLWSSQTTLIAREFPASVRELLKRKVEFISPEPQETLPLGEKGARGVLIRDPDGHSILFQSASDYHERQN
;
A
#
# COMPACT_ATOMS: atom_id res chain seq x y z
N MET A 1 13.15 3.54 -15.04
CA MET A 1 13.00 2.09 -14.80
C MET A 1 14.33 1.37 -14.96
N GLU A 2 15.01 1.45 -16.08
CA GLU A 2 16.22 0.66 -16.42
C GLU A 2 17.36 0.80 -15.38
N ALA A 3 17.73 2.03 -15.00
CA ALA A 3 18.78 2.25 -14.00
C ALA A 3 18.40 1.71 -12.60
N ALA A 4 17.12 1.80 -12.24
CA ALA A 4 16.63 1.33 -10.95
C ALA A 4 16.58 -0.21 -10.90
N SER A 5 16.09 -0.88 -11.95
CA SER A 5 16.12 -2.35 -12.01
C SER A 5 17.54 -2.90 -12.07
N ALA A 6 18.43 -2.27 -12.86
CA ALA A 6 19.85 -2.65 -12.88
C ALA A 6 20.51 -2.52 -11.49
N ARG A 7 20.17 -1.47 -10.75
CA ARG A 7 20.63 -1.30 -9.37
C ARG A 7 20.15 -2.42 -8.46
N LEU A 8 18.87 -2.81 -8.53
CA LEU A 8 18.33 -3.91 -7.73
C LEU A 8 19.03 -5.23 -8.06
N PHE A 9 19.22 -5.56 -9.34
CA PHE A 9 19.85 -6.81 -9.74
C PHE A 9 21.33 -6.93 -9.33
N GLN A 10 22.03 -5.81 -9.11
CA GLN A 10 23.37 -5.82 -8.50
C GLN A 10 23.37 -6.36 -7.07
N PHE A 11 22.22 -6.29 -6.35
CA PHE A 11 22.06 -6.81 -4.99
C PHE A 11 21.39 -8.19 -4.94
N HIS A 12 21.31 -8.89 -6.08
CA HIS A 12 20.77 -10.25 -6.17
C HIS A 12 19.37 -10.40 -5.57
N VAL A 13 18.51 -9.37 -5.68
CA VAL A 13 17.12 -9.48 -5.25
C VAL A 13 16.41 -10.58 -6.04
N GLN A 14 15.46 -11.26 -5.40
CA GLN A 14 14.67 -12.30 -6.05
C GLN A 14 13.54 -11.66 -6.88
N PRO A 15 13.54 -11.77 -8.22
CA PRO A 15 12.46 -11.25 -9.04
C PRO A 15 11.18 -12.07 -8.86
N ILE A 16 10.03 -11.40 -8.88
CA ILE A 16 8.71 -11.99 -9.06
C ILE A 16 8.31 -11.84 -10.52
N SER A 17 8.41 -10.61 -11.05
CA SER A 17 8.18 -10.36 -12.48
C SER A 17 9.26 -11.01 -13.33
N THR A 18 8.87 -11.48 -14.51
CA THR A 18 9.81 -12.08 -15.48
C THR A 18 10.77 -11.02 -16.06
N ALA A 19 10.32 -9.77 -16.16
CA ALA A 19 11.08 -8.58 -16.55
C ALA A 19 10.25 -7.35 -16.16
N PRO A 20 10.82 -6.11 -16.22
CA PRO A 20 10.01 -4.90 -16.14
C PRO A 20 8.92 -4.90 -17.20
N GLN A 21 7.66 -4.72 -16.78
CA GLN A 21 6.50 -4.69 -17.68
C GLN A 21 6.10 -3.24 -17.94
N THR A 22 5.61 -2.96 -19.15
CA THR A 22 4.95 -1.70 -19.49
C THR A 22 3.47 -1.97 -19.66
N LEU A 23 2.64 -1.32 -18.86
CA LEU A 23 1.19 -1.53 -18.93
C LEU A 23 0.63 -1.01 -20.26
N PRO A 24 -0.30 -1.78 -20.87
CA PRO A 24 -0.70 -1.58 -22.27
C PRO A 24 -1.58 -0.33 -22.46
N GLU A 25 -1.56 0.21 -23.67
CA GLU A 25 -2.28 1.44 -24.08
C GLU A 25 -3.81 1.32 -23.92
N TRP A 26 -4.37 0.12 -24.05
CA TRP A 26 -5.80 -0.09 -23.86
C TRP A 26 -6.28 0.12 -22.42
N ASN A 27 -5.38 -0.01 -21.45
CA ASN A 27 -5.67 0.27 -20.03
C ASN A 27 -5.43 1.76 -19.75
N LEU A 28 -6.37 2.60 -20.11
CA LEU A 28 -6.20 4.07 -20.12
C LEU A 28 -5.71 4.64 -18.79
N ASN A 29 -6.10 4.06 -17.65
CA ASN A 29 -5.70 4.55 -16.34
C ASN A 29 -4.24 4.18 -16.00
N ALA A 30 -3.75 3.05 -16.51
CA ALA A 30 -2.42 2.55 -16.24
C ALA A 30 -1.46 2.59 -17.44
N ALA A 31 -1.93 3.02 -18.62
CA ALA A 31 -1.16 3.04 -19.87
C ALA A 31 0.21 3.69 -19.71
N GLY A 32 1.26 2.98 -20.14
CA GLY A 32 2.64 3.44 -20.13
C GLY A 32 3.33 3.42 -18.75
N ILE A 33 2.62 3.10 -17.66
CA ILE A 33 3.25 2.84 -16.36
C ILE A 33 4.14 1.61 -16.52
N LYS A 34 5.37 1.68 -15.98
CA LYS A 34 6.27 0.53 -15.93
C LYS A 34 6.41 0.03 -14.51
N ALA A 35 6.34 -1.28 -14.33
CA ALA A 35 6.41 -1.93 -13.02
C ALA A 35 7.30 -3.17 -13.04
N LEU A 36 7.87 -3.50 -11.89
CA LEU A 36 8.66 -4.71 -11.64
C LEU A 36 8.44 -5.13 -10.19
N TYR A 37 7.93 -6.34 -9.98
CA TYR A 37 7.84 -6.94 -8.65
C TYR A 37 9.06 -7.78 -8.34
N PHE A 38 9.52 -7.68 -7.10
CA PHE A 38 10.66 -8.42 -6.58
C PHE A 38 10.46 -8.67 -5.07
N ARG A 39 11.30 -9.52 -4.49
CA ARG A 39 11.31 -9.78 -3.05
C ARG A 39 12.51 -9.14 -2.41
N ASP A 40 12.31 -8.61 -1.20
CA ASP A 40 13.41 -8.26 -0.32
C ASP A 40 14.11 -9.51 0.24
N PRO A 41 15.21 -9.39 1.02
CA PRO A 41 15.90 -10.53 1.60
C PRO A 41 15.05 -11.43 2.48
N ASP A 42 14.01 -10.89 3.13
CA ASP A 42 13.09 -11.65 3.98
C ASP A 42 11.92 -12.25 3.20
N GLY A 43 11.78 -11.92 1.92
CA GLY A 43 10.77 -12.46 1.01
C GLY A 43 9.53 -11.60 0.84
N HIS A 44 9.47 -10.40 1.43
CA HIS A 44 8.33 -9.50 1.23
C HIS A 44 8.28 -8.98 -0.21
N PRO A 45 7.08 -8.99 -0.83
CA PRO A 45 6.93 -8.45 -2.19
C PRO A 45 7.02 -6.92 -2.18
N LEU A 46 7.87 -6.40 -3.05
CA LEU A 46 8.06 -4.98 -3.30
C LEU A 46 7.83 -4.68 -4.78
N GLU A 47 7.42 -3.46 -5.08
CA GLU A 47 7.24 -2.97 -6.43
C GLU A 47 8.18 -1.81 -6.73
N LEU A 48 8.87 -1.90 -7.86
CA LEU A 48 9.48 -0.76 -8.50
C LEU A 48 8.52 -0.23 -9.56
N ILE A 49 8.09 1.02 -9.41
CA ILE A 49 7.12 1.64 -10.31
C ILE A 49 7.72 2.91 -10.96
N TYR A 50 7.38 3.11 -12.23
CA TYR A 50 7.71 4.33 -12.98
C TYR A 50 6.44 4.90 -13.61
N PHE A 51 6.20 6.18 -13.36
CA PHE A 51 5.10 6.93 -13.96
C PHE A 51 5.60 7.74 -15.16
N PRO A 52 5.03 7.54 -16.35
CA PRO A 52 5.31 8.41 -17.49
C PRO A 52 4.73 9.83 -17.27
N PRO A 53 5.12 10.83 -18.08
CA PRO A 53 4.54 12.16 -18.00
C PRO A 53 3.01 12.15 -17.99
N GLY A 54 2.40 12.91 -17.06
CA GLY A 54 0.94 12.98 -16.89
C GLY A 54 0.32 11.84 -16.07
N LYS A 55 1.11 10.89 -15.56
CA LYS A 55 0.66 9.82 -14.65
C LYS A 55 1.32 9.95 -13.29
N GLY A 56 0.67 9.38 -12.27
CA GLY A 56 1.16 9.39 -10.89
C GLY A 56 1.07 10.78 -10.23
N ASP A 57 1.64 10.88 -9.03
CA ASP A 57 1.70 12.15 -8.29
C ASP A 57 2.73 13.09 -8.93
N PRO A 58 2.43 14.38 -9.13
CA PRO A 58 3.36 15.36 -9.67
C PRO A 58 4.72 15.43 -8.94
N ARG A 59 4.76 15.11 -7.65
CA ARG A 59 6.01 15.07 -6.87
C ARG A 59 7.07 14.11 -7.45
N TRP A 60 6.64 13.07 -8.17
CA TRP A 60 7.54 12.10 -8.78
C TRP A 60 8.22 12.61 -10.04
N HIS A 61 7.70 13.72 -10.61
CA HIS A 61 8.24 14.37 -11.80
C HIS A 61 9.10 15.61 -11.47
N GLN A 62 9.07 16.06 -10.20
CA GLN A 62 9.82 17.23 -9.76
C GLN A 62 11.23 16.83 -9.29
N GLY A 63 12.24 17.58 -9.75
CA GLY A 63 13.60 17.42 -9.23
C GLY A 63 14.34 16.18 -9.73
N GLN A 64 13.97 15.61 -10.86
CA GLN A 64 14.79 14.61 -11.55
C GLN A 64 16.20 15.17 -11.76
N GLY A 65 17.19 14.55 -11.12
CA GLY A 65 18.60 15.01 -11.14
C GLY A 65 19.11 15.69 -9.87
N LYS A 66 18.27 15.92 -8.85
CA LYS A 66 18.68 16.51 -7.55
C LYS A 66 18.82 15.51 -6.41
N ARG A 67 18.51 14.22 -6.63
CA ARG A 67 18.62 13.16 -5.62
C ARG A 67 19.72 12.18 -6.03
N ASP A 68 20.50 11.76 -5.05
CA ASP A 68 21.51 10.72 -5.25
C ASP A 68 20.83 9.36 -5.37
N GLY A 69 20.65 8.89 -6.60
CA GLY A 69 20.15 7.56 -6.90
C GLY A 69 18.80 7.51 -7.64
N PRO A 70 18.43 6.30 -8.12
CA PRO A 70 17.25 6.11 -8.97
C PRO A 70 15.94 5.97 -8.21
N PHE A 71 15.94 5.88 -6.87
CA PHE A 71 14.74 5.69 -6.04
C PHE A 71 14.29 7.02 -5.46
N LEU A 72 13.02 7.38 -5.66
CA LEU A 72 12.46 8.67 -5.28
C LEU A 72 11.71 8.64 -3.95
N GLY A 73 11.22 7.49 -3.53
CA GLY A 73 10.44 7.30 -2.31
C GLY A 73 9.37 6.24 -2.47
N ILE A 74 8.41 6.23 -1.55
CA ILE A 74 7.27 5.31 -1.53
C ILE A 74 6.03 6.06 -2.04
N ASP A 75 5.38 5.54 -3.08
CA ASP A 75 4.13 6.09 -3.61
C ASP A 75 2.90 5.57 -2.88
N HIS A 76 2.82 4.26 -2.70
CA HIS A 76 1.71 3.59 -2.04
C HIS A 76 2.14 2.27 -1.40
N THR A 77 1.27 1.73 -0.57
CA THR A 77 1.29 0.33 -0.16
C THR A 77 0.14 -0.39 -0.84
N ALA A 78 0.37 -1.60 -1.33
CA ALA A 78 -0.67 -2.42 -1.94
C ALA A 78 -1.09 -3.53 -0.97
N ILE A 79 -2.40 -3.81 -0.92
CA ILE A 79 -2.98 -4.89 -0.13
C ILE A 79 -3.91 -5.73 -1.01
N ALA A 80 -3.81 -7.06 -0.89
CA ALA A 80 -4.75 -7.95 -1.55
C ALA A 80 -6.06 -7.96 -0.78
N VAL A 81 -7.18 -7.73 -1.48
CA VAL A 81 -8.51 -7.71 -0.89
C VAL A 81 -9.42 -8.75 -1.55
N ALA A 82 -10.29 -9.38 -0.76
CA ALA A 82 -11.23 -10.37 -1.29
C ALA A 82 -12.42 -9.73 -2.02
N ASP A 83 -12.78 -8.49 -1.65
CA ASP A 83 -13.92 -7.74 -2.20
C ASP A 83 -13.64 -6.25 -2.05
N THR A 84 -13.42 -5.58 -3.18
CA THR A 84 -13.14 -4.13 -3.22
C THR A 84 -14.24 -3.30 -2.58
N GLU A 85 -15.52 -3.63 -2.80
CA GLU A 85 -16.63 -2.85 -2.24
C GLU A 85 -16.71 -2.99 -0.72
N ARG A 86 -16.41 -4.16 -0.18
CA ARG A 86 -16.29 -4.37 1.26
C ARG A 86 -15.17 -3.52 1.85
N SER A 87 -14.02 -3.52 1.21
CA SER A 87 -12.86 -2.75 1.65
C SER A 87 -13.08 -1.25 1.49
N LEU A 88 -13.77 -0.79 0.43
CA LEU A 88 -14.16 0.61 0.26
C LEU A 88 -15.10 1.10 1.38
N ARG A 89 -16.06 0.27 1.83
CA ARG A 89 -16.90 0.63 2.99
C ARG A 89 -16.08 0.89 4.24
N PHE A 90 -14.97 0.20 4.41
CA PHE A 90 -14.07 0.42 5.54
C PHE A 90 -13.12 1.61 5.30
N TYR A 91 -12.32 1.58 4.26
CA TYR A 91 -11.29 2.60 4.05
C TYR A 91 -11.86 3.97 3.66
N ARG A 92 -12.88 4.01 2.82
CA ARG A 92 -13.52 5.25 2.38
C ARG A 92 -14.53 5.74 3.40
N ASP A 93 -15.49 4.90 3.81
CA ASP A 93 -16.67 5.34 4.56
C ASP A 93 -16.43 5.37 6.09
N VAL A 94 -15.42 4.62 6.60
CA VAL A 94 -15.04 4.64 8.02
C VAL A 94 -13.76 5.46 8.24
N LEU A 95 -12.70 5.22 7.47
CA LEU A 95 -11.41 5.86 7.67
C LEU A 95 -11.25 7.18 6.90
N GLY A 96 -12.16 7.50 5.96
CA GLY A 96 -12.18 8.77 5.24
C GLY A 96 -11.18 8.89 4.09
N PHE A 97 -10.70 7.78 3.55
CA PHE A 97 -9.88 7.80 2.34
C PHE A 97 -10.73 8.20 1.12
N ARG A 98 -10.08 8.80 0.15
CA ARG A 98 -10.69 9.15 -1.13
C ARG A 98 -10.20 8.20 -2.21
N MET A 99 -11.10 7.57 -2.93
CA MET A 99 -10.79 6.83 -4.15
C MET A 99 -10.35 7.82 -5.23
N VAL A 100 -9.21 7.56 -5.87
CA VAL A 100 -8.60 8.46 -6.86
C VAL A 100 -8.40 7.80 -8.21
N GLY A 101 -8.55 6.49 -8.31
CA GLY A 101 -8.44 5.78 -9.57
C GLY A 101 -8.86 4.32 -9.43
N GLU A 102 -9.20 3.73 -10.57
CA GLU A 102 -9.46 2.30 -10.69
C GLU A 102 -8.99 1.83 -12.07
N SER A 103 -8.46 0.62 -12.14
CA SER A 103 -8.11 -0.05 -13.38
C SER A 103 -8.40 -1.54 -13.30
N LEU A 104 -8.55 -2.16 -14.47
CA LEU A 104 -8.67 -3.59 -14.61
C LEU A 104 -7.47 -4.10 -15.42
N ASN A 105 -6.56 -4.75 -14.73
CA ASN A 105 -5.33 -5.23 -15.31
C ASN A 105 -5.44 -6.73 -15.64
N TYR A 106 -5.07 -7.11 -16.86
CA TYR A 106 -5.06 -8.50 -17.33
C TYR A 106 -4.18 -8.64 -18.59
N GLY A 107 -4.00 -9.87 -19.04
CA GLY A 107 -3.21 -10.17 -20.24
C GLY A 107 -1.73 -10.44 -19.92
N ALA A 108 -0.94 -10.58 -20.96
CA ALA A 108 0.43 -11.06 -20.84
C ALA A 108 1.30 -10.15 -19.93
N GLU A 109 1.15 -8.85 -20.04
CA GLU A 109 1.89 -7.89 -19.22
C GLU A 109 1.59 -8.06 -17.74
N GLN A 110 0.31 -8.29 -17.38
CA GLN A 110 -0.09 -8.52 -16.00
C GLN A 110 0.39 -9.88 -15.50
N ASP A 111 0.27 -10.94 -16.31
CA ASP A 111 0.75 -12.28 -15.97
C ASP A 111 2.27 -12.31 -15.74
N HIS A 112 3.02 -11.60 -16.56
CA HIS A 112 4.46 -11.43 -16.41
C HIS A 112 4.85 -10.52 -15.26
N LEU A 113 4.00 -9.55 -14.90
CA LEU A 113 4.25 -8.64 -13.78
C LEU A 113 4.12 -9.35 -12.43
N ASN A 114 2.96 -9.98 -12.16
CA ASN A 114 2.67 -10.59 -10.87
C ASN A 114 3.03 -12.08 -10.78
N HIS A 115 3.43 -12.71 -11.90
CA HIS A 115 3.73 -14.13 -12.02
C HIS A 115 2.53 -15.01 -11.61
N VAL A 116 1.32 -14.55 -11.91
CA VAL A 116 0.06 -15.31 -11.74
C VAL A 116 -0.61 -15.44 -13.09
N PHE A 117 -0.55 -16.62 -13.66
CA PHE A 117 -0.97 -16.88 -15.04
C PHE A 117 -2.48 -16.76 -15.21
N GLY A 118 -2.94 -16.07 -16.24
CA GLY A 118 -4.36 -15.79 -16.50
C GLY A 118 -4.97 -14.82 -15.52
N SER A 119 -4.15 -13.99 -14.89
CA SER A 119 -4.63 -13.07 -13.85
C SER A 119 -5.49 -11.95 -14.43
N LYS A 120 -6.56 -11.63 -13.67
CA LYS A 120 -7.40 -10.46 -13.88
C LYS A 120 -7.56 -9.74 -12.54
N VAL A 121 -6.95 -8.58 -12.41
CA VAL A 121 -6.84 -7.85 -11.15
C VAL A 121 -7.57 -6.52 -11.27
N ARG A 122 -8.57 -6.31 -10.42
CA ARG A 122 -9.15 -4.99 -10.20
C ARG A 122 -8.26 -4.24 -9.22
N ILE A 123 -7.72 -3.12 -9.66
CA ILE A 123 -6.83 -2.26 -8.88
C ILE A 123 -7.58 -0.99 -8.53
N THR A 124 -7.65 -0.65 -7.24
CA THR A 124 -8.35 0.54 -6.75
C THR A 124 -7.43 1.36 -5.87
N SER A 125 -7.12 2.56 -6.32
CA SER A 125 -6.17 3.45 -5.63
C SER A 125 -6.90 4.42 -4.71
N LEU A 126 -6.41 4.53 -3.48
CA LEU A 126 -6.93 5.44 -2.45
C LEU A 126 -5.84 6.39 -1.96
N ARG A 127 -6.27 7.59 -1.57
CA ARG A 127 -5.40 8.60 -0.96
C ARG A 127 -6.05 9.17 0.31
N SER A 128 -5.22 9.37 1.32
CA SER A 128 -5.51 10.25 2.45
C SER A 128 -5.07 11.69 2.12
N PRO A 129 -5.36 12.68 2.96
CA PRO A 129 -4.91 14.06 2.74
C PRO A 129 -3.39 14.22 2.63
N SER A 130 -2.62 13.33 3.24
CA SER A 130 -1.15 13.33 3.22
C SER A 130 -0.60 11.91 3.29
N GLY A 131 0.68 11.74 2.99
CA GLY A 131 1.37 10.45 3.03
C GLY A 131 1.22 9.61 1.75
N PRO A 132 1.71 8.37 1.78
CA PRO A 132 1.56 7.40 0.71
C PRO A 132 0.10 7.00 0.47
N GLY A 133 -0.20 6.48 -0.72
CA GLY A 133 -1.50 5.88 -1.01
C GLY A 133 -1.66 4.48 -0.45
N ILE A 134 -2.89 3.99 -0.52
CA ILE A 134 -3.21 2.56 -0.37
C ILE A 134 -3.82 2.09 -1.68
N GLU A 135 -3.41 0.95 -2.16
CA GLU A 135 -3.93 0.35 -3.37
C GLU A 135 -4.51 -1.03 -3.07
N PHE A 136 -5.75 -1.27 -3.50
CA PHE A 136 -6.39 -2.57 -3.39
C PHE A 136 -6.11 -3.39 -4.64
N LEU A 137 -5.76 -4.64 -4.43
CA LEU A 137 -5.58 -5.66 -5.47
C LEU A 137 -6.63 -6.75 -5.26
N GLU A 138 -7.75 -6.67 -5.98
CA GLU A 138 -8.76 -7.73 -6.00
C GLU A 138 -8.50 -8.64 -7.20
N TYR A 139 -8.06 -9.87 -6.95
CA TYR A 139 -7.91 -10.89 -7.97
C TYR A 139 -9.28 -11.46 -8.36
N LEU A 140 -9.81 -11.02 -9.51
CA LEU A 140 -11.05 -11.56 -10.06
C LEU A 140 -10.84 -12.94 -10.66
N THR A 141 -9.60 -13.23 -11.11
CA THR A 141 -9.12 -14.51 -11.63
C THR A 141 -7.61 -14.59 -11.38
N PRO A 142 -7.07 -15.72 -10.86
CA PRO A 142 -7.82 -16.75 -10.14
C PRO A 142 -8.31 -16.26 -8.77
N ARG A 143 -9.33 -16.92 -8.20
CA ARG A 143 -9.89 -16.59 -6.87
C ARG A 143 -9.47 -17.60 -5.80
N ASP A 144 -8.30 -18.19 -5.95
CA ASP A 144 -7.74 -19.23 -5.07
C ASP A 144 -6.72 -18.69 -4.07
N GLY A 145 -6.62 -17.37 -3.93
CA GLY A 145 -5.79 -16.70 -2.94
C GLY A 145 -6.14 -17.13 -1.52
N ARG A 146 -5.13 -17.37 -0.71
CA ARG A 146 -5.32 -17.79 0.68
C ARG A 146 -5.69 -16.57 1.55
N PRO A 147 -6.70 -16.70 2.44
CA PRO A 147 -7.00 -15.65 3.40
C PRO A 147 -5.83 -15.46 4.38
N SER A 148 -5.79 -14.30 5.02
CA SER A 148 -4.85 -14.03 6.12
C SER A 148 -5.08 -15.06 7.25
N PRO A 149 -4.04 -15.73 7.77
CA PRO A 149 -4.20 -16.66 8.88
C PRO A 149 -4.76 -15.95 10.12
N THR A 150 -5.74 -16.57 10.80
CA THR A 150 -6.42 -15.97 11.94
C THR A 150 -5.53 -15.87 13.19
N ASP A 151 -4.47 -16.66 13.24
CA ASP A 151 -3.48 -16.70 14.33
C ASP A 151 -2.23 -15.86 14.04
N THR A 152 -2.27 -15.02 12.99
CA THR A 152 -1.16 -14.15 12.61
C THR A 152 -0.67 -13.29 13.75
N LYS A 153 0.63 -13.35 14.00
CA LYS A 153 1.35 -12.54 14.99
C LYS A 153 2.15 -11.44 14.32
N ALA A 154 2.48 -10.39 15.08
CA ALA A 154 3.22 -9.24 14.58
C ALA A 154 4.65 -9.55 14.11
N ASN A 155 5.21 -10.69 14.53
CA ASN A 155 6.54 -11.16 14.13
C ASN A 155 6.53 -12.22 13.03
N ASP A 156 5.37 -12.52 12.43
CA ASP A 156 5.30 -13.38 11.26
C ASP A 156 5.75 -12.62 10.01
N LEU A 157 6.47 -13.29 9.10
CA LEU A 157 7.03 -12.64 7.89
C LEU A 157 5.96 -12.11 6.93
N TRP A 158 4.76 -12.67 6.94
CA TRP A 158 3.62 -12.14 6.16
C TRP A 158 2.83 -11.05 6.88
N SER A 159 3.19 -10.72 8.13
CA SER A 159 2.54 -9.65 8.87
C SER A 159 2.98 -8.31 8.32
N SER A 160 2.02 -7.47 7.96
CA SER A 160 2.26 -6.09 7.56
C SER A 160 1.41 -5.14 8.38
N GLN A 161 1.91 -3.93 8.59
CA GLN A 161 1.20 -2.91 9.33
C GLN A 161 1.25 -1.57 8.59
N THR A 162 0.09 -0.98 8.37
CA THR A 162 -0.02 0.40 7.90
C THR A 162 -0.31 1.31 9.09
N THR A 163 0.46 2.40 9.24
CA THR A 163 0.20 3.40 10.28
C THR A 163 -0.63 4.55 9.72
N LEU A 164 -1.75 4.83 10.37
CA LEU A 164 -2.63 5.96 10.06
C LEU A 164 -2.62 6.97 11.21
N ILE A 165 -2.33 8.22 10.90
CA ILE A 165 -2.30 9.30 11.88
C ILE A 165 -3.67 10.00 11.93
N ALA A 166 -4.26 10.04 13.11
CA ALA A 166 -5.54 10.69 13.36
C ALA A 166 -5.33 12.03 14.10
N ARG A 167 -5.92 13.10 13.59
CA ARG A 167 -5.91 14.42 14.27
C ARG A 167 -6.74 14.38 15.55
N GLU A 168 -7.96 13.85 15.45
CA GLU A 168 -8.93 13.74 16.56
C GLU A 168 -8.97 12.29 17.07
N PHE A 169 -7.84 11.80 17.57
CA PHE A 169 -7.67 10.39 17.93
C PHE A 169 -8.77 9.85 18.87
N PRO A 170 -9.14 10.50 19.99
CA PRO A 170 -10.18 9.98 20.89
C PRO A 170 -11.56 9.89 20.23
N ALA A 171 -11.92 10.87 19.37
CA ALA A 171 -13.19 10.86 18.65
C ALA A 171 -13.21 9.75 17.59
N SER A 172 -12.11 9.58 16.87
CA SER A 172 -11.95 8.55 15.86
C SER A 172 -12.03 7.14 16.46
N VAL A 173 -11.38 6.90 17.60
CA VAL A 173 -11.47 5.60 18.30
C VAL A 173 -12.92 5.30 18.71
N ARG A 174 -13.65 6.29 19.24
CA ARG A 174 -15.08 6.10 19.57
C ARG A 174 -15.93 5.75 18.34
N GLU A 175 -15.63 6.36 17.20
CA GLU A 175 -16.34 6.04 15.95
C GLU A 175 -16.01 4.63 15.43
N LEU A 176 -14.76 4.20 15.50
CA LEU A 176 -14.35 2.83 15.19
C LEU A 176 -15.09 1.80 16.06
N LEU A 177 -15.21 2.06 17.37
CA LEU A 177 -15.97 1.21 18.29
C LEU A 177 -17.46 1.14 17.94
N LYS A 178 -18.09 2.27 17.64
CA LYS A 178 -19.51 2.31 17.20
C LYS A 178 -19.73 1.47 15.94
N ARG A 179 -18.79 1.49 15.02
CA ARG A 179 -18.84 0.74 13.76
C ARG A 179 -18.40 -0.71 13.91
N LYS A 180 -18.11 -1.14 15.14
CA LYS A 180 -17.70 -2.52 15.46
C LYS A 180 -16.48 -2.98 14.67
N VAL A 181 -15.54 -2.07 14.46
CA VAL A 181 -14.24 -2.41 13.88
C VAL A 181 -13.53 -3.37 14.82
N GLU A 182 -12.84 -4.35 14.28
CA GLU A 182 -12.06 -5.32 15.06
C GLU A 182 -10.81 -4.66 15.64
N PHE A 183 -10.69 -4.69 16.97
CA PHE A 183 -9.53 -4.20 17.70
C PHE A 183 -8.63 -5.38 18.10
N ILE A 184 -7.35 -5.28 17.75
CA ILE A 184 -6.30 -6.20 18.20
C ILE A 184 -5.82 -5.74 19.58
N SER A 185 -5.59 -4.43 19.75
CA SER A 185 -5.28 -3.87 21.07
C SER A 185 -6.54 -3.78 21.93
N PRO A 186 -6.52 -4.23 23.20
CA PRO A 186 -7.69 -4.14 24.07
C PRO A 186 -8.10 -2.70 24.38
N GLU A 187 -7.12 -1.80 24.41
CA GLU A 187 -7.30 -0.36 24.65
C GLU A 187 -6.17 0.45 24.01
N PRO A 188 -6.32 1.79 23.89
CA PRO A 188 -5.25 2.67 23.42
C PRO A 188 -4.02 2.59 24.33
N GLN A 189 -2.89 2.25 23.73
CA GLN A 189 -1.59 2.16 24.41
C GLN A 189 -0.73 3.38 24.06
N GLU A 190 0.23 3.73 24.92
CA GLU A 190 1.30 4.61 24.48
C GLU A 190 2.10 3.90 23.40
N THR A 191 2.16 4.53 22.25
CA THR A 191 3.07 4.09 21.19
C THR A 191 4.36 4.88 21.34
N LEU A 192 5.49 4.18 21.18
CA LEU A 192 6.77 4.84 20.99
C LEU A 192 6.93 5.05 19.47
N PRO A 193 6.47 6.15 18.89
CA PRO A 193 6.89 6.47 17.54
C PRO A 193 8.37 6.77 17.62
N LEU A 194 9.09 6.51 16.57
CA LEU A 194 10.51 6.78 16.42
C LEU A 194 10.82 8.22 16.92
N GLY A 195 11.14 8.35 18.19
CA GLY A 195 11.62 9.59 18.81
C GLY A 195 10.64 10.49 19.56
N GLU A 196 9.35 10.16 19.72
CA GLU A 196 8.39 11.07 20.37
C GLU A 196 7.65 10.43 21.56
N LYS A 197 7.74 11.09 22.72
CA LYS A 197 6.99 10.69 23.93
C LYS A 197 5.52 11.14 23.80
N GLY A 198 4.60 10.23 24.15
CA GLY A 198 3.19 10.58 24.37
C GLY A 198 2.22 10.32 23.22
N ALA A 199 2.62 9.77 22.08
CA ALA A 199 1.66 9.34 21.08
C ALA A 199 0.90 8.10 21.58
N ARG A 200 -0.42 8.08 21.37
CA ARG A 200 -1.30 6.96 21.70
C ARG A 200 -1.76 6.26 20.44
N GLY A 201 -1.87 4.95 20.48
CA GLY A 201 -2.34 4.18 19.35
C GLY A 201 -3.17 2.97 19.73
N VAL A 202 -3.94 2.50 18.76
CA VAL A 202 -4.63 1.22 18.81
C VAL A 202 -4.32 0.44 17.54
N LEU A 203 -4.18 -0.85 17.67
CA LEU A 203 -4.04 -1.75 16.55
C LEU A 203 -5.41 -2.33 16.21
N ILE A 204 -5.84 -2.18 14.96
CA ILE A 204 -7.12 -2.66 14.43
C ILE A 204 -6.88 -3.56 13.22
N ARG A 205 -7.90 -4.31 12.82
CA ARG A 205 -7.91 -5.07 11.57
C ARG A 205 -8.85 -4.45 10.55
N ASP A 206 -8.43 -4.51 9.30
CA ASP A 206 -9.32 -4.26 8.18
C ASP A 206 -10.20 -5.50 7.89
N PRO A 207 -11.16 -5.42 6.94
CA PRO A 207 -12.01 -6.54 6.61
C PRO A 207 -11.30 -7.81 6.12
N ASP A 208 -10.08 -7.71 5.59
CA ASP A 208 -9.30 -8.83 5.06
C ASP A 208 -8.22 -9.32 6.04
N GLY A 209 -8.14 -8.69 7.24
CA GLY A 209 -7.25 -9.10 8.31
C GLY A 209 -5.92 -8.34 8.36
N HIS A 210 -5.70 -7.35 7.50
CA HIS A 210 -4.49 -6.53 7.56
C HIS A 210 -4.48 -5.66 8.81
N SER A 211 -3.30 -5.55 9.42
CA SER A 211 -3.13 -4.76 10.64
C SER A 211 -2.95 -3.27 10.32
N ILE A 212 -3.69 -2.44 11.05
CA ILE A 212 -3.58 -0.99 10.97
C ILE A 212 -3.29 -0.44 12.35
N LEU A 213 -2.14 0.22 12.52
CA LEU A 213 -1.87 1.04 13.69
C LEU A 213 -2.55 2.40 13.50
N PHE A 214 -3.60 2.64 14.25
CA PHE A 214 -4.30 3.91 14.28
C PHE A 214 -3.74 4.75 15.45
N GLN A 215 -3.05 5.84 15.13
CA GLN A 215 -2.23 6.59 16.08
C GLN A 215 -2.66 8.05 16.17
N SER A 216 -2.53 8.65 17.37
CA SER A 216 -2.71 10.10 17.53
C SER A 216 -1.62 10.86 16.77
N ALA A 217 -2.00 12.02 16.20
CA ALA A 217 -0.99 13.01 15.85
C ALA A 217 -0.23 13.36 17.15
N SER A 218 1.07 13.14 17.16
CA SER A 218 1.94 13.78 18.13
C SER A 218 2.16 15.23 17.69
N ASP A 219 2.69 16.10 18.54
CA ASP A 219 3.02 17.49 18.23
C ASP A 219 4.10 17.66 17.12
N TYR A 220 4.22 16.63 16.28
CA TYR A 220 5.14 16.58 15.13
C TYR A 220 4.90 17.71 14.11
N HIS A 221 3.66 18.24 14.06
CA HIS A 221 3.33 19.29 13.09
C HIS A 221 3.67 20.72 13.54
N GLU A 222 3.99 20.96 14.81
CA GLU A 222 4.37 22.33 15.27
C GLU A 222 5.81 22.73 14.92
N ARG A 223 6.64 21.79 14.44
CA ARG A 223 8.07 22.06 14.14
C ARG A 223 8.40 22.20 12.66
N GLN A 224 7.41 22.16 11.77
CA GLN A 224 7.64 22.32 10.32
C GLN A 224 6.98 23.60 9.73
N ASN A 225 6.54 24.56 10.57
CA ASN A 225 6.14 25.89 10.15
C ASN A 225 7.19 26.93 10.52
#